data_19d562096bb6d3c316dc207a3b389e0e
#
_entry.id   19d562096bb6d3c316dc207a3b389e0e
#
_cell.length_a   1.000
_cell.length_b   1.000
_cell.length_c   1.000
_cell.angle_alpha   90.00
_cell.angle_beta   90.00
_cell.angle_gamma   90.00
#
_symmetry.space_group_name_H-M   'P 1'
#
loop_
_entity.id
_entity.type
_entity.pdbx_description
1 polymer ?
#
loop_
_entity_poly.entity_id
_entity_poly.type
_entity_poly.pdbx_seq_one_letter_code
_entity_poly.pdbx_strand_id
1 'polypeptide(L)'
;MSIYDEKKEKVITMTVTLILVVILICIKVTHFVIIERPLKQCRIVSAYHLTVDTNGAQIDHSWLFEKDDLTYIDIAKTFEQTYFVTDYAGGSGDSGALNELTIAFGETMDGMPDIRITVSENGYIQINGKRAYPLSLKYAGNRLYGHLLECLQDGADRQQ
;
A
#
# COMPACT_ATOMS: atom_id res chain seq x y z
N MET A 1 8.07 0.51 48.99
CA MET A 1 7.69 1.32 47.83
C MET A 1 6.87 2.49 48.32
N SER A 2 7.28 3.74 48.05
CA SER A 2 6.58 4.93 48.59
C SER A 2 5.29 5.20 47.82
N ILE A 3 4.25 5.73 48.47
CA ILE A 3 2.99 6.17 47.83
C ILE A 3 3.27 7.18 46.68
N TYR A 4 4.36 7.90 46.79
CA TYR A 4 4.82 8.85 45.78
C TYR A 4 5.30 8.15 44.49
N ASP A 5 5.99 6.99 44.63
CA ASP A 5 6.50 6.23 43.49
C ASP A 5 5.35 5.57 42.72
N GLU A 6 4.33 5.07 43.44
CA GLU A 6 3.15 4.47 42.81
C GLU A 6 2.31 5.48 42.01
N LYS A 7 2.15 6.72 42.52
CA LYS A 7 1.46 7.78 41.78
C LYS A 7 2.23 8.18 40.51
N LYS A 8 3.54 8.27 40.60
CA LYS A 8 4.41 8.61 39.46
C LYS A 8 4.36 7.53 38.37
N GLU A 9 4.38 6.27 38.77
CA GLU A 9 4.26 5.14 37.84
C GLU A 9 2.90 5.13 37.12
N LYS A 10 1.79 5.35 37.82
CA LYS A 10 0.46 5.47 37.23
C LYS A 10 0.37 6.63 36.23
N VAL A 11 0.92 7.78 36.53
CA VAL A 11 0.94 8.94 35.61
C VAL A 11 1.76 8.61 34.36
N ILE A 12 2.94 8.00 34.49
CA ILE A 12 3.76 7.60 33.34
C ILE A 12 3.00 6.59 32.46
N THR A 13 2.43 5.54 33.06
CA THR A 13 1.68 4.53 32.33
C THR A 13 0.51 5.15 31.59
N MET A 14 -0.25 6.02 32.23
CA MET A 14 -1.39 6.70 31.61
C MET A 14 -0.96 7.60 30.44
N THR A 15 0.15 8.32 30.59
CA THR A 15 0.70 9.18 29.54
C THR A 15 1.18 8.34 28.33
N VAL A 16 1.90 7.26 28.58
CA VAL A 16 2.35 6.34 27.51
C VAL A 16 1.15 5.74 26.76
N THR A 17 0.15 5.28 27.50
CA THR A 17 -1.07 4.73 26.90
C THR A 17 -1.79 5.77 26.03
N LEU A 18 -1.92 6.99 26.49
CA LEU A 18 -2.53 8.08 25.71
C LEU A 18 -1.76 8.35 24.41
N ILE A 19 -0.44 8.42 24.49
CA ILE A 19 0.41 8.63 23.31
C ILE A 19 0.20 7.49 22.29
N LEU A 20 0.17 6.23 22.74
CA LEU A 20 -0.05 5.08 21.86
C LEU A 20 -1.43 5.14 21.18
N VAL A 21 -2.48 5.52 21.91
CA VAL A 21 -3.83 5.68 21.35
C VAL A 21 -3.85 6.78 20.29
N VAL A 22 -3.20 7.91 20.53
CA VAL A 22 -3.11 9.01 19.55
C VAL A 22 -2.37 8.54 18.28
N ILE A 23 -1.26 7.81 18.42
CA ILE A 23 -0.52 7.25 17.28
C ILE A 23 -1.41 6.32 16.46
N LEU A 24 -2.14 5.41 17.10
CA LEU A 24 -3.05 4.48 16.41
C LEU A 24 -4.17 5.21 15.66
N ILE A 25 -4.75 6.25 16.25
CA ILE A 25 -5.75 7.09 15.60
C ILE A 25 -5.15 7.79 14.37
N CYS A 26 -3.96 8.37 14.48
CA CYS A 26 -3.28 9.02 13.37
C CYS A 26 -3.02 8.04 12.21
N ILE A 27 -2.53 6.83 12.50
CA ILE A 27 -2.31 5.79 11.50
C ILE A 27 -3.63 5.45 10.79
N LYS A 28 -4.70 5.23 11.54
CA LYS A 28 -6.00 4.87 10.98
C LYS A 28 -6.60 5.98 10.12
N VAL A 29 -6.53 7.23 10.57
CA VAL A 29 -7.01 8.39 9.80
C VAL A 29 -6.21 8.55 8.51
N THR A 30 -4.89 8.43 8.58
CA THR A 30 -4.01 8.53 7.40
C THR A 30 -4.35 7.42 6.38
N HIS A 31 -4.52 6.18 6.83
CA HIS A 31 -4.91 5.07 5.98
C HIS A 31 -6.26 5.30 5.31
N PHE A 32 -7.27 5.75 6.08
CA PHE A 32 -8.60 6.08 5.55
C PHE A 32 -8.52 7.16 4.46
N VAL A 33 -7.78 8.22 4.67
CA VAL A 33 -7.68 9.34 3.71
C VAL A 33 -6.92 8.96 2.45
N ILE A 34 -5.83 8.19 2.58
CA ILE A 34 -4.93 7.89 1.46
C ILE A 34 -5.40 6.67 0.66
N ILE A 35 -6.01 5.68 1.30
CA ILE A 35 -6.36 4.39 0.68
C ILE A 35 -7.87 4.19 0.62
N GLU A 36 -8.55 4.05 1.77
CA GLU A 36 -9.94 3.59 1.79
C GLU A 36 -10.92 4.56 1.10
N ARG A 37 -10.76 5.85 1.35
CA ARG A 37 -11.67 6.86 0.78
C ARG A 37 -11.56 6.93 -0.74
N PRO A 38 -10.37 7.05 -1.36
CA PRO A 38 -10.24 7.01 -2.81
C PRO A 38 -10.69 5.67 -3.41
N LEU A 39 -10.31 4.51 -2.84
CA LEU A 39 -10.73 3.19 -3.35
C LEU A 39 -12.25 3.04 -3.47
N LYS A 40 -13.02 3.62 -2.55
CA LYS A 40 -14.50 3.59 -2.63
C LYS A 40 -15.07 4.28 -3.87
N GLN A 41 -14.37 5.26 -4.42
CA GLN A 41 -14.76 6.03 -5.59
C GLN A 41 -14.27 5.38 -6.89
N CYS A 42 -13.22 4.58 -6.83
CA CYS A 42 -12.64 3.92 -7.98
C CYS A 42 -13.54 2.81 -8.53
N ARG A 43 -13.51 2.64 -9.84
CA ARG A 43 -14.27 1.60 -10.57
C ARG A 43 -13.39 0.66 -11.37
N ILE A 44 -12.16 1.06 -11.61
CA ILE A 44 -11.22 0.35 -12.47
C ILE A 44 -9.89 0.26 -11.73
N VAL A 45 -9.22 -0.88 -11.88
CA VAL A 45 -7.81 -1.05 -11.54
C VAL A 45 -7.05 -1.42 -12.80
N SER A 46 -6.03 -0.65 -13.13
CA SER A 46 -5.02 -0.99 -14.12
C SER A 46 -3.73 -1.36 -13.42
N ALA A 47 -3.11 -2.44 -13.86
CA ALA A 47 -1.85 -2.88 -13.29
C ALA A 47 -0.83 -3.10 -14.42
N TYR A 48 0.42 -2.72 -14.15
CA TYR A 48 1.53 -2.85 -15.08
C TYR A 48 2.69 -3.55 -14.39
N HIS A 49 3.18 -4.63 -15.01
CA HIS A 49 4.44 -5.24 -14.62
C HIS A 49 5.55 -4.61 -15.46
N LEU A 50 6.54 -4.04 -14.79
CA LEU A 50 7.68 -3.39 -15.38
C LEU A 50 8.93 -4.18 -15.09
N THR A 51 9.70 -4.50 -16.11
CA THR A 51 11.08 -4.98 -15.97
C THR A 51 12.04 -3.83 -16.28
N VAL A 52 12.99 -3.59 -15.40
CA VAL A 52 14.01 -2.55 -15.54
C VAL A 52 15.32 -3.21 -15.93
N ASP A 53 15.79 -2.93 -17.14
CA ASP A 53 17.08 -3.39 -17.63
C ASP A 53 18.03 -2.22 -17.91
N THR A 54 19.19 -2.49 -18.49
CA THR A 54 20.18 -1.46 -18.88
C THR A 54 19.69 -0.48 -19.94
N ASN A 55 18.59 -0.79 -20.64
CA ASN A 55 17.97 0.03 -21.69
C ASN A 55 16.80 0.87 -21.15
N GLY A 56 16.43 0.68 -19.91
CA GLY A 56 15.33 1.38 -19.22
C GLY A 56 14.18 0.45 -18.81
N ALA A 57 13.11 1.04 -18.31
CA ALA A 57 11.92 0.29 -17.88
C ALA A 57 11.07 -0.11 -19.10
N GLN A 58 10.70 -1.37 -19.18
CA GLN A 58 9.82 -1.95 -20.20
C GLN A 58 8.57 -2.53 -19.53
N ILE A 59 7.40 -2.34 -20.14
CA ILE A 59 6.15 -2.95 -19.69
C ILE A 59 6.10 -4.35 -20.27
N ASP A 60 6.21 -5.38 -19.41
CA ASP A 60 6.09 -6.78 -19.82
C ASP A 60 4.62 -7.20 -19.95
N HIS A 61 3.81 -6.82 -18.97
CA HIS A 61 2.41 -7.19 -18.90
C HIS A 61 1.57 -6.01 -18.42
N SER A 62 0.33 -5.96 -18.90
CA SER A 62 -0.67 -5.01 -18.43
C SER A 62 -2.00 -5.72 -18.22
N TRP A 63 -2.69 -5.35 -17.15
CA TRP A 63 -4.01 -5.89 -16.78
C TRP A 63 -4.99 -4.75 -16.51
N LEU A 64 -6.25 -5.04 -16.77
CA LEU A 64 -7.35 -4.13 -16.48
C LEU A 64 -8.51 -4.93 -15.90
N PHE A 65 -9.01 -4.50 -14.76
CA PHE A 65 -10.15 -5.12 -14.08
C PHE A 65 -11.16 -4.06 -13.64
N GLU A 66 -12.45 -4.36 -13.81
CA GLU A 66 -13.53 -3.51 -13.35
C GLU A 66 -13.91 -3.86 -11.90
N LYS A 67 -14.68 -2.96 -11.25
CA LYS A 67 -15.01 -3.06 -9.83
C LYS A 67 -15.71 -4.36 -9.43
N ASP A 68 -16.46 -4.96 -10.35
CA ASP A 68 -17.21 -6.21 -10.11
C ASP A 68 -16.35 -7.47 -10.35
N ASP A 69 -15.13 -7.31 -10.84
CA ASP A 69 -14.18 -8.40 -11.01
C ASP A 69 -13.62 -8.86 -9.67
N LEU A 70 -13.52 -10.18 -9.47
CA LEU A 70 -12.96 -10.76 -8.26
C LEU A 70 -11.51 -10.31 -8.02
N THR A 71 -10.73 -10.14 -9.09
CA THR A 71 -9.35 -9.66 -9.01
C THR A 71 -9.27 -8.23 -8.51
N TYR A 72 -10.16 -7.34 -9.00
CA TYR A 72 -10.28 -5.99 -8.46
C TYR A 72 -10.57 -6.03 -6.96
N ILE A 73 -11.55 -6.84 -6.55
CA ILE A 73 -11.98 -6.97 -5.15
C ILE A 73 -10.83 -7.45 -4.28
N ASP A 74 -10.07 -8.46 -4.72
CA ASP A 74 -8.96 -9.03 -3.98
C ASP A 74 -7.80 -8.03 -3.82
N ILE A 75 -7.45 -7.32 -4.89
CA ILE A 75 -6.41 -6.28 -4.87
C ILE A 75 -6.85 -5.10 -3.98
N ALA A 76 -8.07 -4.58 -4.15
CA ALA A 76 -8.59 -3.50 -3.32
C ALA A 76 -8.61 -3.87 -1.84
N LYS A 77 -9.11 -5.07 -1.51
CA LYS A 77 -9.13 -5.60 -0.15
C LYS A 77 -7.72 -5.76 0.45
N THR A 78 -6.73 -6.13 -0.35
CA THR A 78 -5.33 -6.22 0.09
C THR A 78 -4.84 -4.87 0.59
N PHE A 79 -5.11 -3.79 -0.15
CA PHE A 79 -4.73 -2.44 0.25
C PHE A 79 -5.58 -1.88 1.39
N GLU A 80 -6.89 -2.14 1.41
CA GLU A 80 -7.77 -1.73 2.52
C GLU A 80 -7.36 -2.37 3.85
N GLN A 81 -6.85 -3.60 3.82
CA GLN A 81 -6.41 -4.33 5.01
C GLN A 81 -4.95 -4.06 5.40
N THR A 82 -4.18 -3.42 4.55
CA THR A 82 -2.76 -3.14 4.78
C THR A 82 -2.56 -1.68 5.18
N TYR A 83 -2.24 -1.44 6.44
CA TYR A 83 -1.88 -0.11 6.91
C TYR A 83 -0.47 0.25 6.45
N PHE A 84 -0.30 1.48 6.00
CA PHE A 84 0.99 2.01 5.56
C PHE A 84 1.39 3.24 6.35
N VAL A 85 2.68 3.37 6.62
CA VAL A 85 3.30 4.62 7.05
C VAL A 85 4.02 5.22 5.85
N THR A 86 3.66 6.43 5.48
CA THR A 86 4.29 7.14 4.37
C THR A 86 5.39 8.05 4.88
N ASP A 87 6.53 8.04 4.20
CA ASP A 87 7.62 8.98 4.45
C ASP A 87 7.35 10.28 3.69
N TYR A 88 6.95 11.31 4.44
CA TYR A 88 6.69 12.65 3.87
C TYR A 88 7.97 13.45 3.63
N ALA A 89 9.09 13.09 4.27
CA ALA A 89 10.37 13.76 4.15
C ALA A 89 11.28 13.11 3.11
N GLY A 90 11.06 11.84 2.81
CA GLY A 90 11.80 11.10 1.79
C GLY A 90 11.34 11.47 0.38
N GLY A 91 12.27 11.86 -0.47
CA GLY A 91 12.01 12.02 -1.90
C GLY A 91 11.61 10.69 -2.55
N SER A 92 11.04 10.78 -3.75
CA SER A 92 10.85 9.64 -4.65
C SER A 92 12.24 9.07 -5.01
N GLY A 93 12.74 8.12 -4.21
CA GLY A 93 13.96 7.39 -4.53
C GLY A 93 13.66 6.30 -5.57
N ASP A 94 14.67 5.98 -6.38
CA ASP A 94 14.64 4.79 -7.21
C ASP A 94 14.57 3.54 -6.32
N SER A 95 13.75 2.56 -6.70
CA SER A 95 13.64 1.30 -5.97
C SER A 95 14.93 0.47 -6.06
N GLY A 96 15.73 0.65 -7.13
CA GLY A 96 16.85 -0.19 -7.47
C GLY A 96 16.47 -1.64 -7.77
N ALA A 97 15.18 -1.92 -7.97
CA ALA A 97 14.65 -3.24 -8.29
C ALA A 97 14.63 -3.47 -9.79
N LEU A 98 14.77 -4.75 -10.20
CA LEU A 98 14.65 -5.16 -11.60
C LEU A 98 13.19 -5.31 -12.04
N ASN A 99 12.30 -5.66 -11.09
CA ASN A 99 10.89 -5.87 -11.36
C ASN A 99 10.01 -5.03 -10.43
N GLU A 100 9.02 -4.37 -11.04
CA GLU A 100 8.07 -3.52 -10.34
C GLU A 100 6.64 -3.78 -10.83
N LEU A 101 5.69 -3.74 -9.88
CA LEU A 101 4.27 -3.68 -10.17
C LEU A 101 3.76 -2.28 -9.89
N THR A 102 3.20 -1.62 -10.89
CA THR A 102 2.45 -0.38 -10.70
C THR A 102 0.97 -0.68 -10.81
N ILE A 103 0.24 -0.39 -9.75
CA ILE A 103 -1.21 -0.58 -9.64
C ILE A 103 -1.85 0.80 -9.50
N ALA A 104 -2.76 1.11 -10.40
CA ALA A 104 -3.45 2.38 -10.46
C ALA A 104 -4.96 2.17 -10.38
N PHE A 105 -5.60 2.78 -9.41
CA PHE A 105 -7.05 2.80 -9.26
C PHE A 105 -7.60 4.14 -9.74
N GLY A 106 -8.69 4.10 -10.49
CA GLY A 106 -9.32 5.29 -11.02
C GLY A 106 -10.81 5.11 -11.28
N GLU A 107 -11.48 6.20 -11.60
CA GLU A 107 -12.90 6.19 -11.97
C GLU A 107 -13.12 5.79 -13.44
N THR A 108 -12.20 6.19 -14.33
CA THR A 108 -12.24 5.90 -15.76
C THR A 108 -10.86 5.53 -16.31
N MET A 109 -10.81 4.83 -17.45
CA MET A 109 -9.57 4.42 -18.11
C MET A 109 -8.70 5.60 -18.56
N ASP A 110 -9.35 6.69 -19.00
CA ASP A 110 -8.67 7.86 -19.59
C ASP A 110 -8.36 8.95 -18.56
N GLY A 111 -8.81 8.76 -17.32
CA GLY A 111 -8.61 9.69 -16.20
C GLY A 111 -7.26 9.53 -15.51
N MET A 112 -6.85 10.58 -14.77
CA MET A 112 -5.73 10.41 -13.83
C MET A 112 -6.16 9.43 -12.71
N PRO A 113 -5.30 8.48 -12.33
CA PRO A 113 -5.62 7.58 -11.23
C PRO A 113 -5.72 8.34 -9.90
N ASP A 114 -6.73 7.99 -9.09
CA ASP A 114 -6.92 8.54 -7.76
C ASP A 114 -5.86 8.01 -6.78
N ILE A 115 -5.43 6.76 -6.99
CA ILE A 115 -4.34 6.14 -6.24
C ILE A 115 -3.41 5.43 -7.23
N ARG A 116 -2.11 5.68 -7.08
CA ARG A 116 -1.06 4.91 -7.75
C ARG A 116 -0.16 4.29 -6.69
N ILE A 117 -0.01 2.97 -6.76
CA ILE A 117 0.83 2.21 -5.84
C ILE A 117 1.86 1.45 -6.68
N THR A 118 3.14 1.68 -6.42
CA THR A 118 4.24 0.91 -7.00
C THR A 118 4.82 0.01 -5.94
N VAL A 119 4.95 -1.28 -6.24
CA VAL A 119 5.52 -2.29 -5.36
C VAL A 119 6.61 -3.03 -6.11
N SER A 120 7.81 -3.02 -5.56
CA SER A 120 8.97 -3.65 -6.18
C SER A 120 9.27 -5.01 -5.56
N GLU A 121 9.93 -5.89 -6.31
CA GLU A 121 10.32 -7.24 -5.86
C GLU A 121 11.23 -7.25 -4.63
N ASN A 122 11.98 -6.17 -4.39
CA ASN A 122 12.82 -6.00 -3.20
C ASN A 122 12.07 -5.44 -1.98
N GLY A 123 10.74 -5.25 -2.09
CA GLY A 123 9.88 -4.75 -1.01
C GLY A 123 9.82 -3.22 -0.90
N TYR A 124 10.34 -2.49 -1.88
CA TYR A 124 10.15 -1.05 -1.95
C TYR A 124 8.72 -0.73 -2.38
N ILE A 125 8.07 0.20 -1.69
CA ILE A 125 6.68 0.57 -1.97
C ILE A 125 6.58 2.09 -2.07
N GLN A 126 5.83 2.55 -3.06
CA GLN A 126 5.42 3.95 -3.18
C GLN A 126 3.90 4.06 -3.28
N ILE A 127 3.32 5.07 -2.64
CA ILE A 127 1.92 5.44 -2.76
C ILE A 127 1.86 6.91 -3.21
N ASN A 128 1.32 7.14 -4.39
CA ASN A 128 1.26 8.47 -5.01
C ASN A 128 2.64 9.18 -5.04
N GLY A 129 3.69 8.43 -5.38
CA GLY A 129 5.07 8.91 -5.48
C GLY A 129 5.79 9.10 -4.13
N LYS A 130 5.16 8.75 -3.00
CA LYS A 130 5.78 8.82 -1.67
C LYS A 130 6.14 7.44 -1.18
N ARG A 131 7.34 7.28 -0.65
CA ARG A 131 7.77 6.02 -0.05
C ARG A 131 6.84 5.61 1.09
N ALA A 132 6.47 4.33 1.12
CA ALA A 132 5.57 3.76 2.10
C ALA A 132 6.12 2.47 2.68
N TYR A 133 5.74 2.18 3.93
CA TYR A 133 6.15 0.98 4.66
C TYR A 133 4.89 0.29 5.19
N PRO A 134 4.67 -1.00 4.87
CA PRO A 134 3.53 -1.74 5.38
C PRO A 134 3.73 -2.05 6.85
N LEU A 135 2.71 -1.82 7.67
CA LEU A 135 2.69 -2.19 9.09
C LEU A 135 2.28 -3.65 9.32
N SER A 136 2.09 -4.41 8.25
CA SER A 136 1.67 -5.80 8.31
C SER A 136 2.85 -6.75 8.12
N LEU A 137 3.05 -7.67 9.06
CA LEU A 137 4.03 -8.75 8.91
C LEU A 137 3.68 -9.69 7.73
N LYS A 138 2.40 -9.81 7.38
CA LYS A 138 1.93 -10.62 6.25
C LYS A 138 2.51 -10.11 4.93
N TYR A 139 2.62 -8.78 4.78
CA TYR A 139 3.05 -8.11 3.55
C TYR A 139 4.40 -7.40 3.68
N ALA A 140 5.21 -7.78 4.68
CA ALA A 140 6.55 -7.22 4.83
C ALA A 140 7.52 -7.71 3.75
N GLY A 141 8.48 -6.86 3.38
CA GLY A 141 9.46 -7.16 2.34
C GLY A 141 8.81 -7.39 0.98
N ASN A 142 9.24 -8.41 0.26
CA ASN A 142 8.76 -8.75 -1.09
C ASN A 142 7.41 -9.51 -1.12
N ARG A 143 6.82 -9.83 0.03
CA ARG A 143 5.58 -10.64 0.11
C ARG A 143 4.39 -9.95 -0.53
N LEU A 144 4.30 -8.62 -0.41
CA LEU A 144 3.23 -7.86 -1.05
C LEU A 144 3.33 -7.94 -2.58
N TYR A 145 4.55 -7.79 -3.12
CA TYR A 145 4.80 -7.93 -4.55
C TYR A 145 4.37 -9.31 -5.06
N GLY A 146 4.83 -10.40 -4.42
CA GLY A 146 4.47 -11.77 -4.83
C GLY A 146 2.97 -12.02 -4.77
N HIS A 147 2.29 -11.59 -3.69
CA HIS A 147 0.84 -11.75 -3.55
C HIS A 147 0.06 -11.00 -4.63
N LEU A 148 0.43 -9.74 -4.93
CA LEU A 148 -0.25 -8.96 -5.96
C LEU A 148 -0.02 -9.52 -7.36
N LEU A 149 1.20 -9.98 -7.65
CA LEU A 149 1.51 -10.63 -8.93
C LEU A 149 0.67 -11.90 -9.13
N GLU A 150 0.55 -12.75 -8.10
CA GLU A 150 -0.30 -13.94 -8.12
C GLU A 150 -1.77 -13.58 -8.37
N CYS A 151 -2.33 -12.60 -7.65
CA CYS A 151 -3.69 -12.13 -7.88
C CYS A 151 -3.93 -11.67 -9.33
N LEU A 152 -2.97 -10.96 -9.92
CA LEU A 152 -3.07 -10.45 -11.29
C LEU A 152 -3.00 -11.58 -12.33
N GLN A 153 -2.12 -12.56 -12.14
CA GLN A 153 -1.98 -13.73 -13.02
C GLN A 153 -3.24 -14.60 -12.96
N ASP A 154 -3.72 -14.93 -11.76
CA ASP A 154 -4.97 -15.70 -11.57
C ASP A 154 -6.17 -14.97 -12.17
N GLY A 155 -6.20 -13.65 -12.13
CA GLY A 155 -7.23 -12.83 -12.75
C GLY A 155 -7.20 -12.91 -14.27
N ALA A 156 -6.03 -12.85 -14.87
CA ALA A 156 -5.86 -12.95 -16.32
C ALA A 156 -6.30 -14.32 -16.83
N ASP A 157 -5.98 -15.40 -16.11
CA ASP A 157 -6.39 -16.76 -16.46
C ASP A 157 -7.91 -16.97 -16.41
N ARG A 158 -8.60 -16.21 -15.55
CA ARG A 158 -10.09 -16.24 -15.46
C ARG A 158 -10.79 -15.49 -16.58
N GLN A 159 -10.11 -14.57 -17.26
CA GLN A 159 -10.68 -13.77 -18.36
C GLN A 159 -10.49 -14.46 -19.75
N GLN A 160 -9.69 -15.50 -19.85
CA GLN A 160 -9.49 -16.33 -21.05
C GLN A 160 -10.54 -17.43 -21.15
#